data_bbcd0f59a26fb1ad805a99c759a9907f
#
_entry.id   bbcd0f59a26fb1ad805a99c759a9907f
#
_cell.length_a   1.000
_cell.length_b   1.000
_cell.length_c   1.000
_cell.angle_alpha   90.00
_cell.angle_beta   90.00
_cell.angle_gamma   90.00
#
_symmetry.space_group_name_H-M   'P 1'
#
loop_
_entity.id
_entity.type
_entity.pdbx_description
1 polymer ?
#
loop_
_entity_poly.entity_id
_entity_poly.type
_entity_poly.pdbx_seq_one_letter_code
_entity_poly.pdbx_strand_id
1 'polypeptide(L)'
;MRKKILCVLFFGAGLLSVGTLFAAEAKPAWQATWEKTVAAAKKEGKLNFYVGRYGTEPLLNEFRKEFPEIKLITVNGTGNSLGTRIITEIRAGKVVADLFSGGANTNYEVLYEGKALDAIKSLLILPEVLDESKWYEGRHRYTDPDQKHIFVYIANPSSSGFYYNTTLVNPNEFKSYWDLVAPKWKGKYVSQEPTSTGLGGGLQFMYYHPELGPEFIKRLFGDMQPTLGRDRRQITDWLAQGKYALCVGCRETTKAKSQGLPVDEFDDLQWKEGAQLTTGGGSMSVIKGAPNPNAAKVFVNWFLSRRGQIAMQKYNDLYGEDPPNSRRIDIPKDMLPAVNRLYPGKKYFDVSDPKYADMTPMFNVIKEIMKGREGK
;
A
#
# COMPACT_ATOMS: atom_id res chain seq x y z
N MET A 1 3.46 103.76 -31.85
CA MET A 1 3.75 102.40 -32.32
C MET A 1 4.40 101.66 -31.17
N ARG A 2 3.62 100.76 -30.48
CA ARG A 2 4.11 100.06 -29.25
C ARG A 2 4.45 98.67 -29.64
N LYS A 3 5.72 98.26 -29.41
CA LYS A 3 6.18 96.86 -29.52
C LYS A 3 5.77 96.10 -28.24
N LYS A 4 5.04 94.99 -28.42
CA LYS A 4 4.76 94.04 -27.34
C LYS A 4 5.85 92.99 -27.35
N ILE A 5 6.52 92.85 -26.23
CA ILE A 5 7.48 91.76 -25.94
C ILE A 5 6.67 90.64 -25.36
N LEU A 6 6.80 89.44 -25.99
CA LEU A 6 6.18 88.17 -25.53
C LEU A 6 7.22 87.37 -24.74
N CYS A 7 7.00 87.21 -23.42
CA CYS A 7 7.79 86.31 -22.62
C CYS A 7 7.25 84.88 -22.72
N VAL A 8 8.07 83.95 -23.18
CA VAL A 8 7.78 82.54 -23.19
C VAL A 8 8.40 81.94 -21.95
N LEU A 9 7.54 81.42 -21.03
CA LEU A 9 7.94 80.66 -19.88
C LEU A 9 8.04 79.16 -20.29
N PHE A 10 9.23 78.58 -20.20
CA PHE A 10 9.46 77.14 -20.32
C PHE A 10 9.17 76.50 -19.00
N PHE A 11 8.09 75.70 -18.91
CA PHE A 11 7.84 74.76 -17.81
C PHE A 11 8.57 73.45 -18.13
N GLY A 12 9.66 73.21 -17.44
CA GLY A 12 10.34 71.95 -17.47
C GLY A 12 9.55 70.91 -16.65
N ALA A 13 8.89 69.93 -17.31
CA ALA A 13 8.26 68.79 -16.68
C ALA A 13 9.33 67.75 -16.38
N GLY A 14 9.77 67.68 -15.12
CA GLY A 14 10.61 66.60 -14.64
C GLY A 14 9.79 65.29 -14.55
N LEU A 15 10.05 64.33 -15.41
CA LEU A 15 9.53 62.95 -15.29
C LEU A 15 10.27 62.26 -14.13
N LEU A 16 9.63 62.19 -13.00
CA LEU A 16 9.99 61.26 -11.92
C LEU A 16 9.58 59.84 -12.35
N SER A 17 10.52 59.07 -12.89
CA SER A 17 10.34 57.62 -13.07
C SER A 17 10.34 56.93 -11.70
N VAL A 18 9.14 56.63 -11.20
CA VAL A 18 8.96 55.74 -10.05
C VAL A 18 9.30 54.33 -10.52
N GLY A 19 10.53 53.91 -10.31
CA GLY A 19 10.94 52.54 -10.47
C GLY A 19 10.21 51.70 -9.43
N THR A 20 9.17 50.96 -9.81
CA THR A 20 8.59 49.90 -8.99
C THR A 20 9.64 48.82 -8.82
N LEU A 21 10.33 48.82 -7.66
CA LEU A 21 11.07 47.66 -7.18
C LEU A 21 10.03 46.53 -6.94
N PHE A 22 9.92 45.64 -7.89
CA PHE A 22 9.34 44.33 -7.60
C PHE A 22 10.29 43.66 -6.61
N ALA A 23 9.94 43.68 -5.32
CA ALA A 23 10.54 42.82 -4.34
C ALA A 23 10.29 41.37 -4.78
N ALA A 24 11.33 40.67 -5.17
CA ALA A 24 11.22 39.24 -5.45
C ALA A 24 10.63 38.58 -4.19
N GLU A 25 9.41 38.05 -4.28
CA GLU A 25 8.80 37.30 -3.19
C GLU A 25 9.78 36.22 -2.77
N ALA A 26 10.12 36.19 -1.48
CA ALA A 26 11.03 35.21 -0.94
C ALA A 26 10.43 33.81 -1.16
N LYS A 27 11.19 32.92 -1.81
CA LYS A 27 10.75 31.54 -2.04
C LYS A 27 10.29 30.91 -0.72
N PRO A 28 9.17 30.18 -0.70
CA PRO A 28 8.74 29.43 0.48
C PRO A 28 9.86 28.52 1.01
N ALA A 29 10.00 28.42 2.32
CA ALA A 29 11.08 27.66 2.95
C ALA A 29 11.19 26.19 2.48
N TRP A 30 10.04 25.56 2.23
CA TRP A 30 10.02 24.20 1.68
C TRP A 30 10.65 24.10 0.28
N GLN A 31 10.50 25.13 -0.56
CA GLN A 31 11.04 25.14 -1.92
C GLN A 31 12.58 25.17 -1.91
N ALA A 32 13.18 26.01 -1.07
CA ALA A 32 14.63 26.03 -0.90
C ALA A 32 15.16 24.68 -0.39
N THR A 33 14.46 24.06 0.57
CA THR A 33 14.78 22.73 1.08
C THR A 33 14.69 21.67 -0.01
N TRP A 34 13.63 21.72 -0.84
CA TRP A 34 13.44 20.80 -1.94
C TRP A 34 14.54 20.93 -2.99
N GLU A 35 14.81 22.15 -3.47
CA GLU A 35 15.86 22.42 -4.46
C GLU A 35 17.23 21.93 -3.97
N LYS A 36 17.57 22.19 -2.71
CA LYS A 36 18.79 21.67 -2.07
C LYS A 36 18.83 20.15 -2.03
N THR A 37 17.71 19.51 -1.69
CA THR A 37 17.61 18.05 -1.63
C THR A 37 17.77 17.43 -3.03
N VAL A 38 17.11 17.99 -4.03
CA VAL A 38 17.26 17.53 -5.44
C VAL A 38 18.70 17.68 -5.92
N ALA A 39 19.34 18.82 -5.64
CA ALA A 39 20.74 19.02 -6.03
C ALA A 39 21.70 18.02 -5.33
N ALA A 40 21.45 17.68 -4.07
CA ALA A 40 22.20 16.68 -3.35
C ALA A 40 21.95 15.27 -3.90
N ALA A 41 20.68 14.92 -4.19
CA ALA A 41 20.30 13.65 -4.80
C ALA A 41 20.96 13.42 -6.18
N LYS A 42 21.02 14.46 -6.99
CA LYS A 42 21.76 14.41 -8.29
C LYS A 42 23.25 14.14 -8.10
N LYS A 43 23.87 14.64 -7.02
CA LYS A 43 25.27 14.33 -6.69
C LYS A 43 25.46 12.91 -6.20
N GLU A 44 24.49 12.34 -5.44
CA GLU A 44 24.45 10.92 -5.08
C GLU A 44 24.32 10.03 -6.34
N GLY A 45 23.58 10.51 -7.34
CA GLY A 45 23.49 9.97 -8.70
C GLY A 45 22.79 8.62 -8.81
N LYS A 46 22.31 8.03 -7.72
CA LYS A 46 21.61 6.73 -7.71
C LYS A 46 20.66 6.57 -6.55
N LEU A 47 19.73 5.62 -6.70
CA LEU A 47 18.81 5.15 -5.67
C LEU A 47 18.69 3.63 -5.76
N ASN A 48 18.91 2.91 -4.67
CA ASN A 48 18.71 1.47 -4.58
C ASN A 48 17.34 1.17 -3.95
N PHE A 49 16.40 0.72 -4.77
CA PHE A 49 15.02 0.49 -4.38
C PHE A 49 14.70 -1.01 -4.37
N TYR A 50 14.48 -1.57 -3.17
CA TYR A 50 14.03 -2.95 -3.00
C TYR A 50 12.52 -2.99 -3.04
N VAL A 51 11.93 -3.69 -4.01
CA VAL A 51 10.50 -3.60 -4.28
C VAL A 51 9.86 -4.96 -4.44
N GLY A 52 8.81 -5.18 -3.61
CA GLY A 52 8.09 -6.44 -3.57
C GLY A 52 6.89 -6.50 -4.50
N ARG A 53 6.33 -5.38 -4.94
CA ARG A 53 5.10 -5.38 -5.74
C ARG A 53 4.94 -4.20 -6.71
N TYR A 54 4.93 -2.97 -6.23
CA TYR A 54 4.63 -1.78 -7.04
C TYR A 54 5.91 -1.08 -7.47
N GLY A 55 6.53 -1.58 -8.52
CA GLY A 55 7.80 -1.08 -9.04
C GLY A 55 8.04 -1.55 -10.47
N THR A 56 6.98 -1.56 -11.28
CA THR A 56 7.07 -1.93 -12.70
C THR A 56 7.82 -0.87 -13.50
N GLU A 57 8.49 -1.27 -14.56
CA GLU A 57 9.25 -0.35 -15.41
C GLU A 57 8.42 0.83 -15.92
N PRO A 58 7.15 0.68 -16.38
CA PRO A 58 6.35 1.83 -16.78
C PRO A 58 6.16 2.86 -15.67
N LEU A 59 5.90 2.43 -14.42
CA LEU A 59 5.79 3.32 -13.27
C LEU A 59 7.11 4.02 -12.98
N LEU A 60 8.20 3.28 -12.93
CA LEU A 60 9.53 3.81 -12.58
C LEU A 60 10.08 4.75 -13.67
N ASN A 61 9.66 4.57 -14.93
CA ASN A 61 10.01 5.47 -16.01
C ASN A 61 9.39 6.86 -15.84
N GLU A 62 8.24 7.00 -15.16
CA GLU A 62 7.70 8.34 -14.85
C GLU A 62 8.64 9.12 -13.90
N PHE A 63 9.26 8.43 -12.94
CA PHE A 63 10.31 9.05 -12.10
C PHE A 63 11.56 9.40 -12.90
N ARG A 64 12.05 8.48 -13.74
CA ARG A 64 13.27 8.69 -14.55
C ARG A 64 13.15 9.85 -15.54
N LYS A 65 11.95 10.12 -16.08
CA LYS A 65 11.69 11.27 -16.95
C LYS A 65 11.92 12.59 -16.21
N GLU A 66 11.59 12.63 -14.94
CA GLU A 66 11.68 13.85 -14.13
C GLU A 66 13.05 14.05 -13.48
N PHE A 67 13.67 12.94 -13.07
CA PHE A 67 14.97 12.92 -12.41
C PHE A 67 15.97 12.00 -13.13
N PRO A 68 16.33 12.31 -14.39
CA PRO A 68 17.18 11.44 -15.22
C PRO A 68 18.59 11.28 -14.65
N GLU A 69 19.06 12.21 -13.82
CA GLU A 69 20.38 12.16 -13.19
C GLU A 69 20.44 11.20 -11.99
N ILE A 70 19.29 10.69 -11.51
CA ILE A 70 19.22 9.73 -10.42
C ILE A 70 18.98 8.34 -11.01
N LYS A 71 20.03 7.54 -11.12
CA LYS A 71 19.95 6.17 -11.61
C LYS A 71 19.17 5.31 -10.62
N LEU A 72 17.96 4.89 -10.99
CA LEU A 72 17.13 4.01 -10.17
C LEU A 72 17.53 2.55 -10.39
N ILE A 73 18.06 1.92 -9.34
CA ILE A 73 18.48 0.52 -9.30
C ILE A 73 17.45 -0.26 -8.48
N THR A 74 16.72 -1.16 -9.13
CA THR A 74 15.69 -1.97 -8.48
C THR A 74 16.15 -3.38 -8.17
N VAL A 75 15.74 -3.90 -7.03
CA VAL A 75 15.84 -5.31 -6.67
C VAL A 75 14.44 -5.83 -6.39
N ASN A 76 13.95 -6.69 -7.29
CA ASN A 76 12.63 -7.28 -7.21
C ASN A 76 12.68 -8.62 -6.48
N GLY A 77 11.65 -8.89 -5.67
CA GLY A 77 11.53 -10.16 -4.93
C GLY A 77 10.29 -10.20 -4.05
N THR A 78 10.07 -11.30 -3.37
CA THR A 78 9.00 -11.35 -2.35
C THR A 78 9.36 -10.48 -1.16
N GLY A 79 8.35 -9.92 -0.49
CA GLY A 79 8.56 -9.06 0.70
C GLY A 79 9.51 -9.72 1.71
N ASN A 80 9.24 -10.97 2.09
CA ASN A 80 10.06 -11.70 3.05
C ASN A 80 11.51 -11.92 2.60
N SER A 81 11.73 -12.29 1.34
CA SER A 81 13.09 -12.50 0.82
C SER A 81 13.89 -11.20 0.83
N LEU A 82 13.27 -10.10 0.43
CA LEU A 82 13.90 -8.78 0.44
C LEU A 82 14.15 -8.26 1.86
N GLY A 83 13.17 -8.41 2.77
CA GLY A 83 13.33 -8.04 4.17
C GLY A 83 14.45 -8.80 4.85
N THR A 84 14.52 -10.12 4.68
CA THR A 84 15.60 -10.97 5.21
C THR A 84 16.95 -10.56 4.62
N ARG A 85 17.00 -10.25 3.32
CA ARG A 85 18.22 -9.78 2.66
C ARG A 85 18.70 -8.47 3.26
N ILE A 86 17.83 -7.47 3.45
CA ILE A 86 18.16 -6.19 4.07
C ILE A 86 18.76 -6.39 5.47
N ILE A 87 18.11 -7.21 6.31
CA ILE A 87 18.63 -7.50 7.65
C ILE A 87 20.01 -8.16 7.58
N THR A 88 20.22 -9.07 6.64
CA THR A 88 21.50 -9.76 6.44
C THR A 88 22.58 -8.79 5.99
N GLU A 89 22.29 -7.91 5.05
CA GLU A 89 23.19 -6.85 4.56
C GLU A 89 23.61 -5.92 5.72
N ILE A 90 22.65 -5.46 6.52
CA ILE A 90 22.91 -4.60 7.70
C ILE A 90 23.79 -5.32 8.73
N ARG A 91 23.50 -6.58 9.05
CA ARG A 91 24.31 -7.38 9.99
C ARG A 91 25.74 -7.61 9.50
N ALA A 92 25.92 -7.67 8.18
CA ALA A 92 27.24 -7.75 7.55
C ALA A 92 27.98 -6.39 7.45
N GLY A 93 27.40 -5.31 8.01
CA GLY A 93 27.96 -3.97 7.94
C GLY A 93 27.85 -3.30 6.56
N LYS A 94 26.99 -3.84 5.67
CA LYS A 94 26.79 -3.34 4.30
C LYS A 94 25.36 -2.93 4.09
N VAL A 95 25.05 -1.64 4.28
CA VAL A 95 23.74 -1.11 3.91
C VAL A 95 23.75 -0.84 2.41
N VAL A 96 22.92 -1.55 1.66
CA VAL A 96 22.81 -1.43 0.19
C VAL A 96 21.51 -0.75 -0.20
N ALA A 97 20.37 -1.18 0.35
CA ALA A 97 19.08 -0.62 0.05
C ALA A 97 18.92 0.79 0.66
N ASP A 98 18.33 1.70 -0.11
CA ASP A 98 17.90 3.02 0.38
C ASP A 98 16.45 2.97 0.84
N LEU A 99 15.59 2.34 0.02
CA LEU A 99 14.16 2.22 0.25
C LEU A 99 13.71 0.76 0.10
N PHE A 100 12.71 0.40 0.88
CA PHE A 100 11.95 -0.83 0.69
C PHE A 100 10.48 -0.50 0.48
N SER A 101 9.85 -1.13 -0.52
CA SER A 101 8.39 -1.11 -0.70
C SER A 101 7.87 -2.54 -0.76
N GLY A 102 6.89 -2.85 0.10
CA GLY A 102 6.36 -4.20 0.22
C GLY A 102 5.17 -4.28 1.16
N GLY A 103 4.86 -5.49 1.63
CA GLY A 103 3.78 -5.72 2.58
C GLY A 103 4.05 -5.07 3.94
N ALA A 104 2.98 -4.53 4.56
CA ALA A 104 3.06 -3.91 5.89
C ALA A 104 3.61 -4.89 6.93
N ASN A 105 3.23 -6.17 6.86
CA ASN A 105 3.70 -7.19 7.80
C ASN A 105 5.22 -7.41 7.70
N THR A 106 5.78 -7.52 6.50
CA THR A 106 7.24 -7.62 6.34
C THR A 106 7.96 -6.37 6.85
N ASN A 107 7.41 -5.19 6.52
CA ASN A 107 7.94 -3.93 7.03
C ASN A 107 7.94 -3.89 8.56
N TYR A 108 6.88 -4.35 9.20
CA TYR A 108 6.76 -4.36 10.65
C TYR A 108 7.59 -5.49 11.29
N GLU A 109 7.27 -6.76 11.00
CA GLU A 109 7.84 -7.91 11.71
C GLU A 109 9.33 -8.13 11.43
N VAL A 110 9.80 -7.76 10.23
CA VAL A 110 11.19 -8.01 9.84
C VAL A 110 12.03 -6.75 9.97
N LEU A 111 11.59 -5.64 9.40
CA LEU A 111 12.43 -4.44 9.30
C LEU A 111 12.29 -3.53 10.53
N TYR A 112 11.06 -3.27 10.99
CA TYR A 112 10.86 -2.41 12.16
C TYR A 112 11.32 -3.09 13.45
N GLU A 113 10.86 -4.32 13.72
CA GLU A 113 11.31 -5.11 14.87
C GLU A 113 12.82 -5.40 14.81
N GLY A 114 13.35 -5.56 13.59
CA GLY A 114 14.78 -5.68 13.33
C GLY A 114 15.58 -4.38 13.51
N LYS A 115 14.93 -3.25 13.86
CA LYS A 115 15.52 -1.91 14.05
C LYS A 115 16.29 -1.41 12.81
N ALA A 116 15.81 -1.80 11.63
CA ALA A 116 16.43 -1.55 10.33
C ALA A 116 15.87 -0.30 9.61
N LEU A 117 14.97 0.46 10.25
CA LEU A 117 14.29 1.59 9.63
C LEU A 117 14.66 2.93 10.26
N ASP A 118 14.78 3.94 9.41
CA ASP A 118 14.74 5.35 9.80
C ASP A 118 13.31 5.92 9.60
N ALA A 119 13.04 7.09 10.18
CA ALA A 119 11.71 7.68 10.12
C ALA A 119 11.41 8.28 8.74
N ILE A 120 10.62 7.58 7.91
CA ILE A 120 10.19 8.08 6.59
C ILE A 120 9.40 9.38 6.70
N LYS A 121 8.66 9.61 7.80
CA LYS A 121 7.91 10.85 8.05
C LYS A 121 8.80 12.09 7.97
N SER A 122 10.06 11.99 8.39
CA SER A 122 11.02 13.10 8.35
C SER A 122 11.54 13.44 6.94
N LEU A 123 11.25 12.59 5.96
CA LEU A 123 11.65 12.80 4.57
C LEU A 123 10.64 13.63 3.78
N LEU A 124 9.42 13.82 4.30
CA LEU A 124 8.36 14.53 3.60
C LEU A 124 8.67 16.04 3.55
N ILE A 125 8.64 16.64 2.36
CA ILE A 125 8.99 18.04 2.12
C ILE A 125 7.88 18.77 1.37
N LEU A 126 7.31 18.13 0.33
CA LEU A 126 6.37 18.80 -0.55
C LEU A 126 5.06 19.09 0.19
N PRO A 127 4.53 20.34 0.14
CA PRO A 127 3.28 20.70 0.83
C PRO A 127 2.12 19.78 0.48
N GLU A 128 1.98 19.41 -0.79
CA GLU A 128 0.93 18.48 -1.22
C GLU A 128 1.06 17.07 -0.65
N VAL A 129 2.29 16.65 -0.27
CA VAL A 129 2.55 15.38 0.38
C VAL A 129 2.29 15.47 1.88
N LEU A 130 2.65 16.61 2.49
CA LEU A 130 2.43 16.90 3.91
C LEU A 130 0.96 17.16 4.25
N ASP A 131 0.14 17.58 3.29
CA ASP A 131 -1.28 17.87 3.50
C ASP A 131 -2.07 16.57 3.72
N GLU A 132 -2.29 16.21 4.97
CA GLU A 132 -3.03 15.01 5.36
C GLU A 132 -4.50 15.03 4.88
N SER A 133 -5.08 16.22 4.60
CA SER A 133 -6.44 16.33 4.06
C SER A 133 -6.61 15.71 2.67
N LYS A 134 -5.52 15.46 1.97
CA LYS A 134 -5.49 14.80 0.66
C LYS A 134 -5.47 13.27 0.75
N TRP A 135 -5.46 12.73 1.96
CA TRP A 135 -5.35 11.30 2.22
C TRP A 135 -6.64 10.74 2.84
N TYR A 136 -6.88 9.46 2.63
CA TYR A 136 -8.05 8.75 3.17
C TYR A 136 -8.12 8.92 4.70
N GLU A 137 -9.31 9.19 5.22
CA GLU A 137 -9.58 9.55 6.62
C GLU A 137 -8.92 10.86 7.08
N GLY A 138 -8.44 11.70 6.16
CA GLY A 138 -7.81 12.98 6.49
C GLY A 138 -6.47 12.85 7.22
N ARG A 139 -5.75 11.74 7.01
CA ARG A 139 -4.48 11.48 7.70
C ARG A 139 -3.52 10.60 6.88
N HIS A 140 -2.24 10.76 7.14
CA HIS A 140 -1.26 9.76 6.76
C HIS A 140 -1.47 8.47 7.55
N ARG A 141 -1.31 7.33 6.91
CA ARG A 141 -1.37 6.04 7.57
C ARG A 141 0.02 5.46 7.72
N TYR A 142 0.38 5.13 8.95
CA TYR A 142 1.56 4.35 9.29
C TYR A 142 1.12 3.08 10.01
N THR A 143 1.83 1.98 9.82
CA THR A 143 1.51 0.71 10.51
C THR A 143 2.38 0.42 11.72
N ASP A 144 3.48 1.17 11.89
CA ASP A 144 4.35 1.07 13.08
C ASP A 144 3.75 1.85 14.27
N PRO A 145 3.95 1.37 15.52
CA PRO A 145 3.45 2.03 16.73
C PRO A 145 3.89 3.48 16.89
N ASP A 146 5.11 3.79 16.45
CA ASP A 146 5.65 5.15 16.46
C ASP A 146 5.01 6.09 15.43
N GLN A 147 4.25 5.56 14.48
CA GLN A 147 3.57 6.25 13.39
C GLN A 147 4.50 7.18 12.57
N LYS A 148 5.68 6.66 12.20
CA LYS A 148 6.69 7.45 11.47
C LYS A 148 7.61 6.67 10.53
N HIS A 149 7.64 5.32 10.61
CA HIS A 149 8.61 4.52 9.88
C HIS A 149 8.06 3.81 8.65
N ILE A 150 6.81 3.34 8.69
CA ILE A 150 6.20 2.52 7.65
C ILE A 150 4.98 3.22 7.07
N PHE A 151 5.16 3.98 5.99
CA PHE A 151 4.09 4.71 5.32
C PHE A 151 3.24 3.78 4.47
N VAL A 152 1.92 3.76 4.68
CA VAL A 152 0.96 2.97 3.92
C VAL A 152 0.28 3.85 2.88
N TYR A 153 0.47 3.54 1.60
CA TYR A 153 -0.04 4.36 0.49
C TYR A 153 -1.20 3.71 -0.29
N ILE A 154 -1.59 2.46 0.03
CA ILE A 154 -2.71 1.74 -0.60
C ILE A 154 -3.82 1.44 0.41
N ALA A 155 -5.07 1.48 -0.07
CA ALA A 155 -6.26 1.03 0.62
C ALA A 155 -7.18 0.28 -0.36
N ASN A 156 -6.93 -1.01 -0.56
CA ASN A 156 -7.79 -1.87 -1.38
C ASN A 156 -8.83 -2.57 -0.52
N PRO A 157 -10.11 -2.57 -0.91
CA PRO A 157 -11.07 -3.50 -0.37
C PRO A 157 -10.64 -4.94 -0.61
N SER A 158 -11.06 -5.87 0.23
CA SER A 158 -10.81 -7.31 0.05
C SER A 158 -11.84 -8.12 0.83
N SER A 159 -12.27 -9.24 0.24
CA SER A 159 -13.09 -10.26 0.89
C SER A 159 -12.32 -11.08 1.95
N SER A 160 -11.14 -10.65 2.31
CA SER A 160 -10.26 -11.36 3.24
C SER A 160 -9.84 -12.75 2.76
N GLY A 161 -9.92 -12.98 1.45
CA GLY A 161 -9.44 -14.18 0.78
C GLY A 161 -10.40 -15.36 0.78
N PHE A 162 -11.72 -15.12 0.83
CA PHE A 162 -12.74 -16.14 0.65
C PHE A 162 -13.16 -16.26 -0.82
N TYR A 163 -13.15 -17.51 -1.32
CA TYR A 163 -13.51 -17.87 -2.68
C TYR A 163 -14.49 -19.05 -2.67
N TYR A 164 -15.22 -19.22 -3.76
CA TYR A 164 -16.22 -20.28 -3.88
C TYR A 164 -16.26 -20.91 -5.28
N ASN A 165 -16.77 -22.14 -5.35
CA ASN A 165 -17.11 -22.78 -6.60
C ASN A 165 -18.52 -22.35 -7.01
N THR A 166 -18.67 -21.74 -8.20
CA THR A 166 -19.93 -21.13 -8.67
C THR A 166 -21.03 -22.14 -8.99
N THR A 167 -20.70 -23.43 -9.13
CA THR A 167 -21.70 -24.50 -9.35
C THR A 167 -22.21 -25.11 -8.05
N LEU A 168 -21.50 -24.89 -6.93
CA LEU A 168 -21.81 -25.49 -5.62
C LEU A 168 -22.34 -24.48 -4.62
N VAL A 169 -22.11 -23.19 -4.85
CA VAL A 169 -22.38 -22.11 -3.89
C VAL A 169 -23.15 -20.99 -4.57
N ASN A 170 -24.27 -20.61 -3.98
CA ASN A 170 -24.97 -19.37 -4.32
C ASN A 170 -24.45 -18.24 -3.41
N PRO A 171 -23.68 -17.26 -3.89
CA PRO A 171 -23.09 -16.20 -3.06
C PRO A 171 -24.17 -15.30 -2.41
N ASN A 172 -25.37 -15.24 -2.95
CA ASN A 172 -26.46 -14.42 -2.40
C ASN A 172 -27.02 -14.92 -1.05
N GLU A 173 -26.69 -16.16 -0.66
CA GLU A 173 -27.05 -16.72 0.64
C GLU A 173 -26.17 -16.18 1.77
N PHE A 174 -25.05 -15.51 1.46
CA PHE A 174 -24.09 -15.01 2.42
C PHE A 174 -24.29 -13.50 2.61
N LYS A 175 -24.59 -13.07 3.82
CA LYS A 175 -24.72 -11.66 4.21
C LYS A 175 -23.76 -11.28 5.33
N SER A 176 -23.21 -12.28 6.01
CA SER A 176 -22.28 -12.15 7.13
C SER A 176 -21.13 -13.13 6.95
N TYR A 177 -19.95 -12.78 7.43
CA TYR A 177 -18.85 -13.77 7.53
C TYR A 177 -19.25 -14.99 8.33
N TRP A 178 -20.18 -14.86 9.31
CA TRP A 178 -20.67 -15.99 10.09
C TRP A 178 -21.43 -17.04 9.28
N ASP A 179 -21.99 -16.66 8.12
CA ASP A 179 -22.65 -17.60 7.21
C ASP A 179 -21.64 -18.58 6.58
N LEU A 180 -20.36 -18.13 6.47
CA LEU A 180 -19.27 -18.98 5.98
C LEU A 180 -18.93 -20.13 6.94
N VAL A 181 -19.21 -19.99 8.22
CA VAL A 181 -18.93 -21.02 9.25
C VAL A 181 -20.19 -21.71 9.75
N ALA A 182 -21.27 -21.67 8.95
CA ALA A 182 -22.49 -22.41 9.24
C ALA A 182 -22.22 -23.93 9.13
N PRO A 183 -22.88 -24.78 9.95
CA PRO A 183 -22.64 -26.22 10.00
C PRO A 183 -22.73 -26.97 8.68
N LYS A 184 -23.56 -26.48 7.74
CA LYS A 184 -23.70 -27.06 6.39
C LYS A 184 -22.41 -27.07 5.57
N TRP A 185 -21.42 -26.24 5.95
CA TRP A 185 -20.13 -26.11 5.27
C TRP A 185 -19.01 -26.95 5.87
N LYS A 186 -19.26 -27.66 6.97
CA LYS A 186 -18.26 -28.53 7.60
C LYS A 186 -17.71 -29.57 6.61
N GLY A 187 -16.38 -29.65 6.49
CA GLY A 187 -15.68 -30.54 5.58
C GLY A 187 -15.74 -30.14 4.08
N LYS A 188 -16.40 -29.00 3.75
CA LYS A 188 -16.52 -28.53 2.36
C LYS A 188 -15.52 -27.44 2.01
N TYR A 189 -14.52 -27.23 2.86
CA TYR A 189 -13.47 -26.22 2.70
C TYR A 189 -12.15 -26.82 2.28
N VAL A 190 -11.47 -26.08 1.39
CA VAL A 190 -10.02 -26.12 1.27
C VAL A 190 -9.43 -24.79 1.76
N SER A 191 -8.29 -24.81 2.40
CA SER A 191 -7.61 -23.60 2.85
C SER A 191 -6.11 -23.69 2.62
N GLN A 192 -5.48 -22.55 2.33
CA GLN A 192 -4.06 -22.44 2.53
C GLN A 192 -3.75 -22.70 4.02
N GLU A 193 -2.61 -23.33 4.30
CA GLU A 193 -2.16 -23.57 5.67
C GLU A 193 -2.09 -22.23 6.44
N PRO A 194 -2.82 -22.08 7.57
CA PRO A 194 -3.00 -20.79 8.24
C PRO A 194 -1.73 -20.26 8.92
N THR A 195 -0.72 -21.11 9.11
CA THR A 195 0.61 -20.70 9.61
C THR A 195 1.51 -20.16 8.51
N SER A 196 1.09 -20.24 7.25
CA SER A 196 1.84 -19.68 6.11
C SER A 196 1.66 -18.17 6.00
N THR A 197 2.71 -17.47 5.59
CA THR A 197 2.72 -16.01 5.44
C THR A 197 1.67 -15.47 4.46
N GLY A 198 1.13 -16.32 3.57
CA GLY A 198 0.21 -15.92 2.51
C GLY A 198 -1.20 -15.55 3.00
N LEU A 199 -1.65 -16.02 4.15
CA LEU A 199 -2.97 -15.70 4.73
C LEU A 199 -2.92 -14.56 5.76
N GLY A 200 -1.72 -14.12 6.16
CA GLY A 200 -1.53 -13.23 7.31
C GLY A 200 -2.48 -12.04 7.38
N GLY A 201 -2.66 -11.30 6.27
CA GLY A 201 -3.55 -10.13 6.25
C GLY A 201 -5.03 -10.48 6.44
N GLY A 202 -5.52 -11.54 5.80
CA GLY A 202 -6.92 -11.99 5.96
C GLY A 202 -7.18 -12.51 7.38
N LEU A 203 -6.23 -13.28 7.94
CA LEU A 203 -6.33 -13.77 9.31
C LEU A 203 -6.24 -12.65 10.35
N GLN A 204 -5.41 -11.64 10.09
CA GLN A 204 -5.31 -10.42 10.91
C GLN A 204 -6.65 -9.68 10.95
N PHE A 205 -7.30 -9.53 9.80
CA PHE A 205 -8.66 -8.97 9.73
C PHE A 205 -9.63 -9.78 10.58
N MET A 206 -9.72 -11.08 10.37
CA MET A 206 -10.64 -11.95 11.11
C MET A 206 -10.40 -11.90 12.61
N TYR A 207 -9.13 -11.87 13.03
CA TYR A 207 -8.76 -11.89 14.45
C TYR A 207 -9.08 -10.58 15.16
N TYR A 208 -8.77 -9.44 14.53
CA TYR A 208 -8.90 -8.13 15.17
C TYR A 208 -10.25 -7.46 14.92
N HIS A 209 -11.06 -7.98 14.00
CA HIS A 209 -12.38 -7.41 13.73
C HIS A 209 -13.30 -7.60 14.94
N PRO A 210 -13.94 -6.52 15.48
CA PRO A 210 -14.71 -6.59 16.72
C PRO A 210 -15.93 -7.52 16.66
N GLU A 211 -16.51 -7.73 15.47
CA GLU A 211 -17.68 -8.60 15.26
C GLU A 211 -17.29 -10.05 14.89
N LEU A 212 -15.98 -10.35 14.66
CA LEU A 212 -15.49 -11.70 14.31
C LEU A 212 -14.60 -12.27 15.41
N GLY A 213 -13.40 -11.75 15.55
CA GLY A 213 -12.47 -12.10 16.62
C GLY A 213 -11.93 -13.54 16.60
N PRO A 214 -11.25 -13.94 17.68
CA PRO A 214 -10.68 -15.29 17.79
C PRO A 214 -11.70 -16.41 17.65
N GLU A 215 -12.98 -16.17 18.01
CA GLU A 215 -14.05 -17.17 17.91
C GLU A 215 -14.35 -17.53 16.45
N PHE A 216 -14.35 -16.55 15.56
CA PHE A 216 -14.53 -16.82 14.13
C PHE A 216 -13.41 -17.72 13.58
N ILE A 217 -12.16 -17.43 13.96
CA ILE A 217 -10.98 -18.25 13.57
C ILE A 217 -11.10 -19.68 14.11
N LYS A 218 -11.54 -19.85 15.37
CA LYS A 218 -11.78 -21.18 15.96
C LYS A 218 -12.83 -21.96 15.18
N ARG A 219 -13.95 -21.33 14.82
CA ARG A 219 -14.97 -22.00 14.00
C ARG A 219 -14.45 -22.34 12.62
N LEU A 220 -13.77 -21.41 11.95
CA LEU A 220 -13.29 -21.61 10.58
C LEU A 220 -12.28 -22.76 10.49
N PHE A 221 -11.28 -22.78 11.36
CA PHE A 221 -10.20 -23.77 11.28
C PHE A 221 -10.41 -24.99 12.19
N GLY A 222 -11.18 -24.84 13.26
CA GLY A 222 -11.51 -25.95 14.18
C GLY A 222 -12.77 -26.70 13.76
N ASP A 223 -13.93 -26.03 13.74
CA ASP A 223 -15.22 -26.69 13.54
C ASP A 223 -15.49 -27.05 12.08
N MET A 224 -15.15 -26.15 11.13
CA MET A 224 -15.36 -26.40 9.70
C MET A 224 -14.38 -27.44 9.15
N GLN A 225 -13.27 -27.71 9.82
CA GLN A 225 -12.28 -28.73 9.48
C GLN A 225 -11.79 -28.64 8.00
N PRO A 226 -11.30 -27.48 7.54
CA PRO A 226 -10.83 -27.34 6.17
C PRO A 226 -9.70 -28.31 5.86
N THR A 227 -9.67 -28.85 4.64
CA THR A 227 -8.47 -29.51 4.12
C THR A 227 -7.40 -28.46 3.90
N LEU A 228 -6.19 -28.68 4.44
CA LEU A 228 -5.09 -27.73 4.34
C LEU A 228 -4.17 -28.05 3.17
N GLY A 229 -3.76 -27.04 2.44
CA GLY A 229 -2.80 -27.15 1.36
C GLY A 229 -1.73 -26.05 1.43
N ARG A 230 -0.50 -26.38 1.03
CA ARG A 230 0.62 -25.42 1.01
C ARG A 230 0.74 -24.73 -0.35
N ASP A 231 0.42 -25.44 -1.41
CA ASP A 231 0.41 -24.90 -2.77
C ASP A 231 -0.94 -24.25 -3.07
N ARG A 232 -0.91 -22.91 -3.24
CA ARG A 232 -2.11 -22.10 -3.47
C ARG A 232 -2.74 -22.33 -4.84
N ARG A 233 -1.96 -22.73 -5.85
CA ARG A 233 -2.49 -23.11 -7.16
C ARG A 233 -3.25 -24.43 -7.05
N GLN A 234 -2.65 -25.43 -6.39
CA GLN A 234 -3.29 -26.73 -6.19
C GLN A 234 -4.63 -26.61 -5.45
N ILE A 235 -4.72 -25.78 -4.40
CA ILE A 235 -6.01 -25.58 -3.70
C ILE A 235 -7.04 -24.87 -4.58
N THR A 236 -6.61 -23.97 -5.49
CA THR A 236 -7.50 -23.35 -6.48
C THR A 236 -8.00 -24.37 -7.51
N ASP A 237 -7.15 -25.26 -7.95
CA ASP A 237 -7.54 -26.37 -8.86
C ASP A 237 -8.56 -27.29 -8.20
N TRP A 238 -8.41 -27.63 -6.93
CA TRP A 238 -9.38 -28.43 -6.19
C TRP A 238 -10.73 -27.71 -6.02
N LEU A 239 -10.71 -26.40 -5.82
CA LEU A 239 -11.93 -25.59 -5.80
C LEU A 239 -12.61 -25.62 -7.17
N ALA A 240 -11.86 -25.40 -8.26
CA ALA A 240 -12.37 -25.37 -9.63
C ALA A 240 -12.96 -26.73 -10.05
N GLN A 241 -12.35 -27.83 -9.63
CA GLN A 241 -12.86 -29.20 -9.87
C GLN A 241 -14.12 -29.56 -9.07
N GLY A 242 -14.59 -28.67 -8.17
CA GLY A 242 -15.74 -28.92 -7.31
C GLY A 242 -15.46 -29.93 -6.18
N LYS A 243 -14.20 -30.24 -5.91
CA LYS A 243 -13.82 -31.09 -4.76
C LYS A 243 -14.18 -30.42 -3.42
N TYR A 244 -14.15 -29.09 -3.39
CA TYR A 244 -14.57 -28.27 -2.28
C TYR A 244 -15.49 -27.16 -2.76
N ALA A 245 -16.42 -26.74 -1.91
CA ALA A 245 -17.36 -25.66 -2.19
C ALA A 245 -16.74 -24.28 -1.92
N LEU A 246 -15.92 -24.18 -0.89
CA LEU A 246 -15.34 -22.94 -0.37
C LEU A 246 -13.82 -23.05 -0.24
N CYS A 247 -13.14 -21.92 -0.43
CA CYS A 247 -11.69 -21.83 -0.28
C CYS A 247 -11.29 -20.60 0.54
N VAL A 248 -10.26 -20.76 1.35
CA VAL A 248 -9.60 -19.64 2.03
C VAL A 248 -8.16 -19.52 1.52
N GLY A 249 -7.83 -18.37 0.93
CA GLY A 249 -6.49 -18.08 0.45
C GLY A 249 -6.12 -18.72 -0.90
N CYS A 250 -7.09 -19.07 -1.74
CA CYS A 250 -6.87 -19.41 -3.15
C CYS A 250 -6.11 -18.30 -3.88
N ARG A 251 -5.50 -18.59 -5.01
CA ARG A 251 -4.82 -17.60 -5.88
C ARG A 251 -5.15 -17.84 -7.35
N GLU A 252 -4.85 -16.81 -8.16
CA GLU A 252 -5.08 -16.83 -9.62
C GLU A 252 -6.54 -17.14 -9.99
N THR A 253 -7.49 -16.86 -9.09
CA THR A 253 -8.92 -17.11 -9.30
C THR A 253 -9.46 -16.25 -10.42
N THR A 254 -9.03 -15.01 -10.58
CA THR A 254 -9.39 -14.14 -11.72
C THR A 254 -8.95 -14.77 -13.04
N LYS A 255 -7.73 -15.33 -13.08
CA LYS A 255 -7.24 -16.05 -14.27
C LYS A 255 -8.02 -17.33 -14.51
N ALA A 256 -8.29 -18.13 -13.49
CA ALA A 256 -9.10 -19.33 -13.60
C ALA A 256 -10.50 -19.01 -14.11
N LYS A 257 -11.15 -17.97 -13.59
CA LYS A 257 -12.45 -17.47 -14.06
C LYS A 257 -12.40 -17.03 -15.52
N SER A 258 -11.37 -16.31 -15.96
CA SER A 258 -11.20 -15.90 -17.36
C SER A 258 -11.00 -17.08 -18.32
N GLN A 259 -10.55 -18.23 -17.81
CA GLN A 259 -10.43 -19.49 -18.53
C GLN A 259 -11.72 -20.31 -18.52
N GLY A 260 -12.82 -19.78 -17.94
CA GLY A 260 -14.12 -20.47 -17.87
C GLY A 260 -14.24 -21.48 -16.72
N LEU A 261 -13.30 -21.49 -15.77
CA LEU A 261 -13.40 -22.38 -14.61
C LEU A 261 -14.44 -21.83 -13.60
N PRO A 262 -15.20 -22.72 -12.92
CA PRO A 262 -16.31 -22.33 -12.05
C PRO A 262 -15.82 -21.86 -10.67
N VAL A 263 -15.04 -20.79 -10.63
CA VAL A 263 -14.53 -20.18 -9.40
C VAL A 263 -14.80 -18.69 -9.40
N ASP A 264 -15.11 -18.14 -8.22
CA ASP A 264 -15.27 -16.70 -8.03
C ASP A 264 -14.89 -16.28 -6.61
N GLU A 265 -14.73 -14.99 -6.41
CA GLU A 265 -14.53 -14.35 -5.13
C GLU A 265 -15.85 -13.75 -4.64
N PHE A 266 -16.06 -13.74 -3.32
CA PHE A 266 -17.22 -13.04 -2.77
C PHE A 266 -17.09 -11.54 -2.95
N ASP A 267 -18.22 -10.85 -3.19
CA ASP A 267 -18.25 -9.39 -3.25
C ASP A 267 -17.92 -8.81 -1.88
N ASP A 268 -16.86 -8.01 -1.84
CA ASP A 268 -16.39 -7.34 -0.62
C ASP A 268 -17.47 -6.49 0.06
N LEU A 269 -18.44 -6.01 -0.72
CA LEU A 269 -19.48 -5.10 -0.24
C LEU A 269 -20.72 -5.81 0.30
N GLN A 270 -20.80 -7.16 0.22
CA GLN A 270 -21.96 -7.90 0.68
C GLN A 270 -22.02 -8.13 2.20
N TRP A 271 -20.87 -8.01 2.88
CA TRP A 271 -20.73 -8.36 4.28
C TRP A 271 -21.29 -7.27 5.20
N LYS A 272 -22.17 -7.63 6.12
CA LYS A 272 -22.73 -6.70 7.11
C LYS A 272 -21.68 -6.15 8.07
N GLU A 273 -20.62 -6.93 8.34
CA GLU A 273 -19.47 -6.53 9.15
C GLU A 273 -18.57 -5.53 8.40
N GLY A 274 -18.66 -5.50 7.07
CA GLY A 274 -17.83 -4.67 6.21
C GLY A 274 -16.65 -5.45 5.61
N ALA A 275 -15.96 -4.80 4.67
CA ALA A 275 -14.81 -5.36 3.99
C ALA A 275 -13.50 -5.05 4.71
N GLN A 276 -12.49 -5.89 4.54
CA GLN A 276 -11.13 -5.55 4.92
C GLN A 276 -10.59 -4.42 4.03
N LEU A 277 -9.87 -3.47 4.60
CA LEU A 277 -8.92 -2.66 3.85
C LEU A 277 -7.54 -3.27 4.00
N THR A 278 -6.98 -3.72 2.88
CA THR A 278 -5.62 -4.25 2.83
C THR A 278 -4.65 -3.23 2.24
N THR A 279 -3.41 -3.29 2.68
CA THR A 279 -2.30 -2.54 2.07
C THR A 279 -1.87 -3.13 0.72
N GLY A 280 -2.27 -4.35 0.41
CA GLY A 280 -1.95 -5.03 -0.85
C GLY A 280 -0.46 -5.12 -1.20
N GLY A 281 0.44 -4.94 -0.24
CA GLY A 281 1.86 -4.76 -0.49
C GLY A 281 2.30 -3.31 -0.69
N GLY A 282 1.39 -2.34 -0.48
CA GLY A 282 1.62 -0.90 -0.66
C GLY A 282 2.01 -0.18 0.62
N SER A 283 3.11 -0.56 1.22
CA SER A 283 3.79 0.23 2.24
C SER A 283 5.24 0.48 1.87
N MET A 284 5.79 1.60 2.35
CA MET A 284 7.14 2.06 2.04
C MET A 284 7.87 2.45 3.31
N SER A 285 9.15 2.11 3.37
CA SER A 285 10.05 2.50 4.46
C SER A 285 11.43 2.89 3.94
N VAL A 286 12.14 3.66 4.75
CA VAL A 286 13.53 4.06 4.54
C VAL A 286 14.43 3.17 5.38
N ILE A 287 15.47 2.65 4.75
CA ILE A 287 16.43 1.79 5.44
C ILE A 287 17.39 2.64 6.28
N LYS A 288 17.61 2.21 7.50
CA LYS A 288 18.50 2.89 8.44
C LYS A 288 19.91 2.98 7.89
N GLY A 289 20.45 4.19 7.84
CA GLY A 289 21.76 4.44 7.27
C GLY A 289 21.81 4.29 5.74
N ALA A 290 20.68 4.52 5.05
CA ALA A 290 20.58 4.51 3.59
C ALA A 290 21.78 5.22 2.92
N PRO A 291 22.47 4.60 1.97
CA PRO A 291 23.67 5.18 1.36
C PRO A 291 23.37 6.41 0.48
N ASN A 292 22.14 6.57 -0.01
CA ASN A 292 21.74 7.69 -0.86
C ASN A 292 20.51 8.42 -0.28
N PRO A 293 20.64 9.07 0.90
CA PRO A 293 19.49 9.57 1.65
C PRO A 293 18.74 10.71 0.95
N ASN A 294 19.41 11.53 0.14
CA ASN A 294 18.73 12.59 -0.59
C ASN A 294 17.98 12.06 -1.81
N ALA A 295 18.53 11.06 -2.52
CA ALA A 295 17.82 10.36 -3.59
C ALA A 295 16.58 9.63 -3.07
N ALA A 296 16.68 8.98 -1.89
CA ALA A 296 15.55 8.39 -1.19
C ALA A 296 14.48 9.45 -0.86
N LYS A 297 14.88 10.59 -0.35
CA LYS A 297 13.98 11.72 -0.03
C LYS A 297 13.28 12.25 -1.29
N VAL A 298 13.99 12.44 -2.40
CA VAL A 298 13.40 12.85 -3.68
C VAL A 298 12.37 11.83 -4.17
N PHE A 299 12.72 10.53 -4.15
CA PHE A 299 11.81 9.47 -4.61
C PHE A 299 10.56 9.37 -3.76
N VAL A 300 10.68 9.40 -2.42
CA VAL A 300 9.53 9.35 -1.50
C VAL A 300 8.55 10.50 -1.76
N ASN A 301 9.04 11.73 -1.89
CA ASN A 301 8.18 12.87 -2.17
C ASN A 301 7.55 12.81 -3.56
N TRP A 302 8.29 12.40 -4.59
CA TRP A 302 7.75 12.18 -5.91
C TRP A 302 6.67 11.08 -5.90
N PHE A 303 6.98 9.93 -5.30
CA PHE A 303 6.07 8.78 -5.29
C PHE A 303 4.77 9.07 -4.53
N LEU A 304 4.86 9.76 -3.39
CA LEU A 304 3.70 10.14 -2.57
C LEU A 304 2.98 11.39 -3.07
N SER A 305 3.53 12.12 -4.05
CA SER A 305 2.86 13.26 -4.69
C SER A 305 1.61 12.82 -5.46
N ARG A 306 0.77 13.80 -5.80
CA ARG A 306 -0.41 13.55 -6.64
C ARG A 306 -0.06 12.83 -7.94
N ARG A 307 0.98 13.26 -8.65
CA ARG A 307 1.44 12.67 -9.91
C ARG A 307 2.01 11.25 -9.73
N GLY A 308 2.80 11.00 -8.70
CA GLY A 308 3.34 9.67 -8.41
C GLY A 308 2.25 8.66 -8.07
N GLN A 309 1.24 9.08 -7.31
CA GLN A 309 0.12 8.21 -6.97
C GLN A 309 -0.85 7.97 -8.14
N ILE A 310 -1.01 8.94 -9.05
CA ILE A 310 -1.72 8.72 -10.34
C ILE A 310 -0.94 7.71 -11.20
N ALA A 311 0.38 7.87 -11.31
CA ALA A 311 1.21 6.93 -12.05
C ALA A 311 1.12 5.51 -11.45
N MET A 312 1.14 5.38 -10.13
CA MET A 312 0.97 4.07 -9.47
C MET A 312 -0.39 3.42 -9.80
N GLN A 313 -1.49 4.20 -9.80
CA GLN A 313 -2.83 3.70 -10.14
C GLN A 313 -3.02 3.38 -11.64
N LYS A 314 -2.09 3.79 -12.49
CA LYS A 314 -2.19 3.59 -13.95
C LYS A 314 -1.65 2.23 -14.40
N TYR A 315 -0.71 1.66 -13.66
CA TYR A 315 0.02 0.47 -14.09
C TYR A 315 -0.27 -0.71 -13.18
N ASN A 316 -0.38 -1.90 -13.78
CA ASN A 316 -0.43 -3.16 -13.04
C ASN A 316 0.81 -3.33 -12.17
N ASP A 317 0.74 -4.23 -11.20
CA ASP A 317 1.87 -4.56 -10.35
C ASP A 317 2.87 -5.52 -11.02
N LEU A 318 3.94 -5.91 -10.32
CA LEU A 318 4.96 -6.85 -10.82
C LEU A 318 4.40 -8.25 -11.10
N TYR A 319 3.20 -8.58 -10.63
CA TYR A 319 2.54 -9.88 -10.85
C TYR A 319 1.44 -9.81 -11.91
N GLY A 320 1.24 -8.62 -12.54
CA GLY A 320 0.22 -8.40 -13.55
C GLY A 320 -1.20 -8.25 -12.98
N GLU A 321 -1.32 -8.05 -11.66
CA GLU A 321 -2.62 -7.79 -11.04
C GLU A 321 -3.05 -6.33 -11.26
N ASP A 322 -4.35 -6.08 -11.11
CA ASP A 322 -4.98 -4.80 -11.32
C ASP A 322 -4.35 -3.65 -10.50
N PRO A 323 -4.39 -2.43 -11.05
CA PRO A 323 -3.89 -1.24 -10.37
C PRO A 323 -4.53 -1.05 -8.98
N PRO A 324 -3.73 -0.73 -7.96
CA PRO A 324 -4.20 -0.59 -6.60
C PRO A 324 -4.88 0.75 -6.35
N ASN A 325 -5.77 0.82 -5.37
CA ASN A 325 -6.33 2.08 -4.91
C ASN A 325 -5.37 2.81 -3.97
N SER A 326 -4.87 3.95 -4.40
CA SER A 326 -4.11 4.86 -3.55
C SER A 326 -4.94 5.38 -2.38
N ARG A 327 -4.32 5.59 -1.22
CA ARG A 327 -4.92 6.34 -0.12
C ARG A 327 -5.11 7.84 -0.41
N ARG A 328 -4.52 8.41 -1.46
CA ARG A 328 -4.84 9.78 -1.87
C ARG A 328 -6.25 9.86 -2.42
N ILE A 329 -7.02 10.84 -1.93
CA ILE A 329 -8.42 11.05 -2.33
C ILE A 329 -8.59 12.17 -3.36
N ASP A 330 -7.56 12.98 -3.58
CA ASP A 330 -7.55 14.10 -4.53
C ASP A 330 -7.11 13.69 -5.96
N ILE A 331 -7.11 12.39 -6.24
CA ILE A 331 -6.73 11.83 -7.55
C ILE A 331 -7.90 11.08 -8.17
N PRO A 332 -7.98 10.97 -9.51
CA PRO A 332 -9.03 10.22 -10.20
C PRO A 332 -9.09 8.75 -9.76
N LYS A 333 -10.29 8.21 -9.59
CA LYS A 333 -10.57 6.82 -9.20
C LYS A 333 -11.38 6.04 -10.24
N ASP A 334 -11.83 6.71 -11.29
CA ASP A 334 -12.63 6.16 -12.38
C ASP A 334 -11.91 5.08 -13.19
N MET A 335 -10.58 5.16 -13.26
CA MET A 335 -9.76 4.16 -13.94
C MET A 335 -9.57 2.86 -13.16
N LEU A 336 -9.88 2.86 -11.84
CA LEU A 336 -9.72 1.65 -11.03
C LEU A 336 -10.81 0.62 -11.35
N PRO A 337 -10.48 -0.68 -11.32
CA PRO A 337 -11.48 -1.75 -11.30
C PRO A 337 -12.46 -1.53 -10.15
N ALA A 338 -13.73 -1.91 -10.36
CA ALA A 338 -14.79 -1.73 -9.36
C ALA A 338 -14.42 -2.36 -8.01
N VAL A 339 -13.80 -3.53 -8.02
CA VAL A 339 -13.36 -4.27 -6.83
C VAL A 339 -12.30 -3.53 -6.00
N ASN A 340 -11.54 -2.61 -6.60
CA ASN A 340 -10.51 -1.83 -5.90
C ASN A 340 -11.01 -0.44 -5.47
N ARG A 341 -12.28 -0.09 -5.70
CA ARG A 341 -12.86 1.21 -5.32
C ARG A 341 -13.41 1.20 -3.91
N LEU A 342 -13.28 2.32 -3.23
CA LEU A 342 -14.00 2.57 -1.98
C LEU A 342 -15.34 3.25 -2.30
N TYR A 343 -16.41 2.78 -1.66
CA TYR A 343 -17.76 3.31 -1.88
C TYR A 343 -18.26 4.04 -0.65
N PRO A 344 -18.85 5.24 -0.81
CA PRO A 344 -19.47 5.97 0.31
C PRO A 344 -20.53 5.13 1.03
N GLY A 345 -20.58 5.23 2.34
CA GLY A 345 -21.56 4.52 3.17
C GLY A 345 -21.29 3.03 3.40
N LYS A 346 -20.25 2.46 2.79
CA LYS A 346 -19.80 1.09 3.08
C LYS A 346 -18.83 1.06 4.26
N LYS A 347 -18.91 -0.02 5.04
CA LYS A 347 -18.00 -0.24 6.17
C LYS A 347 -16.70 -0.88 5.71
N TYR A 348 -15.58 -0.35 6.20
CA TYR A 348 -14.27 -0.91 5.97
C TYR A 348 -13.51 -1.02 7.29
N PHE A 349 -12.80 -2.13 7.46
CA PHE A 349 -11.92 -2.36 8.60
C PHE A 349 -10.46 -2.31 8.14
N ASP A 350 -9.75 -1.27 8.57
CA ASP A 350 -8.37 -1.00 8.16
C ASP A 350 -7.37 -1.77 9.04
N VAL A 351 -6.88 -2.89 8.54
CA VAL A 351 -5.89 -3.72 9.25
C VAL A 351 -4.50 -3.08 9.34
N SER A 352 -4.26 -1.98 8.65
CA SER A 352 -2.98 -1.27 8.72
C SER A 352 -2.87 -0.34 9.93
N ASP A 353 -3.88 -0.29 10.80
CA ASP A 353 -3.79 0.46 12.05
C ASP A 353 -2.70 -0.12 12.94
N PRO A 354 -1.79 0.71 13.50
CA PRO A 354 -0.66 0.25 14.32
C PRO A 354 -1.05 -0.69 15.48
N LYS A 355 -2.22 -0.52 16.05
CA LYS A 355 -2.73 -1.38 17.15
C LYS A 355 -2.96 -2.84 16.73
N TYR A 356 -2.99 -3.13 15.43
CA TYR A 356 -3.16 -4.47 14.86
C TYR A 356 -1.85 -5.05 14.28
N ALA A 357 -0.74 -4.32 14.38
CA ALA A 357 0.53 -4.71 13.76
C ALA A 357 1.10 -6.01 14.34
N ASP A 358 0.96 -6.22 15.66
CA ASP A 358 1.40 -7.47 16.31
C ASP A 358 0.44 -8.61 16.00
N MET A 359 0.87 -9.59 15.21
CA MET A 359 0.10 -10.78 14.87
C MET A 359 0.38 -11.98 15.79
N THR A 360 1.27 -11.84 16.76
CA THR A 360 1.65 -12.92 17.68
C THR A 360 0.45 -13.54 18.42
N PRO A 361 -0.51 -12.75 18.97
CA PRO A 361 -1.69 -13.31 19.63
C PRO A 361 -2.54 -14.18 18.69
N MET A 362 -2.71 -13.72 17.45
CA MET A 362 -3.45 -14.44 16.41
C MET A 362 -2.77 -15.79 16.08
N PHE A 363 -1.45 -15.79 15.85
CA PHE A 363 -0.71 -17.01 15.56
C PHE A 363 -0.73 -18.00 16.72
N ASN A 364 -0.76 -17.54 17.96
CA ASN A 364 -0.90 -18.41 19.12
C ASN A 364 -2.27 -19.13 19.12
N VAL A 365 -3.36 -18.43 18.84
CA VAL A 365 -4.69 -19.04 18.70
C VAL A 365 -4.70 -20.09 17.58
N ILE A 366 -4.12 -19.77 16.43
CA ILE A 366 -4.03 -20.71 15.30
C ILE A 366 -3.22 -21.96 15.67
N LYS A 367 -2.07 -21.81 16.33
CA LYS A 367 -1.26 -22.94 16.78
C LYS A 367 -2.02 -23.88 17.70
N GLU A 368 -2.79 -23.32 18.65
CA GLU A 368 -3.61 -24.14 19.57
C GLU A 368 -4.72 -24.91 18.82
N ILE A 369 -5.38 -24.27 17.84
CA ILE A 369 -6.37 -24.93 16.99
C ILE A 369 -5.73 -26.09 16.21
N MET A 370 -4.54 -25.85 15.61
CA MET A 370 -3.86 -26.88 14.82
C MET A 370 -3.42 -28.08 15.67
N LYS A 371 -2.87 -27.85 16.85
CA LYS A 371 -2.56 -28.94 17.82
C LYS A 371 -3.79 -29.79 18.14
N GLY A 372 -4.94 -29.15 18.39
CA GLY A 372 -6.20 -29.85 18.66
C GLY A 372 -6.75 -30.65 17.48
N ARG A 373 -6.28 -30.40 16.24
CA ARG A 373 -6.63 -31.20 15.05
C ARG A 373 -5.74 -32.40 14.84
N GLU A 374 -4.45 -32.31 15.17
CA GLU A 374 -3.48 -33.42 15.04
C GLU A 374 -3.72 -34.54 16.10
N GLY A 375 -4.37 -34.21 17.21
CA GLY A 375 -4.70 -35.14 18.28
C GLY A 375 -6.05 -35.86 18.13
N LYS A 376 -6.76 -35.67 17.03
CA LYS A 376 -8.02 -36.36 16.67
C LYS A 376 -7.85 -37.21 15.42
#